data_49896f4cf79ac7039dfdeac97ae4a8c3
#
_entry.id   49896f4cf79ac7039dfdeac97ae4a8c3
#
_cell.length_a   1.000
_cell.length_b   1.000
_cell.length_c   1.000
_cell.angle_alpha   90.00
_cell.angle_beta   90.00
_cell.angle_gamma   90.00
#
_symmetry.space_group_name_H-M   'P 1'
#
loop_
_entity.id
_entity.type
_entity.pdbx_description
1 polymer ?
#
loop_
_entity_poly.entity_id
_entity_poly.type
_entity_poly.pdbx_seq_one_letter_code
_entity_poly.pdbx_strand_id
1 'polypeptide(L)'
;MNIFFWRKNKLIDSFSVMLADEFFSNLPPQQLAEFSADLKSAGNRKKAEKKMNRKMQSVVESAVSKFSEFIRSESLGVYGKARLHMQFMERLQELGYEKELAEKINQDIMLKIPAK
;
A
#
# COMPACT_ATOMS: atom_id res chain seq x y z
N MET A 1 -9.22 -11.90 28.01
CA MET A 1 -8.58 -11.32 26.83
C MET A 1 -7.09 -11.13 27.06
N ASN A 2 -6.28 -11.52 26.11
CA ASN A 2 -4.83 -11.44 26.25
C ASN A 2 -4.34 -10.01 25.99
N ILE A 3 -3.64 -9.41 26.96
CA ILE A 3 -3.10 -8.06 26.86
C ILE A 3 -2.12 -7.94 25.68
N PHE A 4 -1.33 -8.98 25.43
CA PHE A 4 -0.38 -9.00 24.32
C PHE A 4 -1.06 -8.93 22.96
N PHE A 5 -2.18 -9.64 22.85
CA PHE A 5 -2.97 -9.61 21.60
C PHE A 5 -3.50 -8.20 21.32
N TRP A 6 -4.00 -7.54 22.34
CA TRP A 6 -4.55 -6.18 22.22
C TRP A 6 -3.47 -5.17 21.83
N ARG A 7 -2.30 -5.25 22.47
CA ARG A 7 -1.17 -4.38 22.15
C ARG A 7 -0.68 -4.58 20.72
N LYS A 8 -0.61 -5.84 20.30
CA LYS A 8 -0.18 -6.18 18.95
C LYS A 8 -1.15 -5.62 17.91
N ASN A 9 -2.46 -5.72 18.15
CA ASN A 9 -3.45 -5.16 17.24
C ASN A 9 -3.32 -3.65 17.11
N LYS A 10 -3.09 -2.97 18.22
CA LYS A 10 -2.90 -1.52 18.22
C LYS A 10 -1.66 -1.13 17.42
N LEU A 11 -0.60 -1.90 17.58
CA LEU A 11 0.66 -1.69 16.86
C LEU A 11 0.46 -1.90 15.35
N ILE A 12 -0.25 -2.96 14.98
CA ILE A 12 -0.57 -3.25 13.59
C ILE A 12 -1.36 -2.11 12.97
N ASP A 13 -2.38 -1.64 13.66
CA ASP A 13 -3.24 -0.56 13.17
C ASP A 13 -2.43 0.73 12.97
N SER A 14 -1.59 1.08 13.93
CA SER A 14 -0.74 2.27 13.83
C SER A 14 0.23 2.18 12.67
N PHE A 15 0.83 1.02 12.49
CA PHE A 15 1.79 0.80 11.40
C PHE A 15 1.10 0.87 10.03
N SER A 16 -0.10 0.29 9.93
CA SER A 16 -0.89 0.32 8.70
C SER A 16 -1.22 1.76 8.28
N VAL A 17 -1.65 2.56 9.25
CA VAL A 17 -1.98 3.98 8.99
C VAL A 17 -0.73 4.74 8.55
N MET A 18 0.38 4.52 9.22
CA MET A 18 1.64 5.17 8.89
C MET A 18 2.06 4.85 7.46
N LEU A 19 1.99 3.58 7.06
CA LEU A 19 2.37 3.16 5.71
C LEU A 19 1.44 3.72 4.66
N ALA A 20 0.13 3.74 4.93
CA ALA A 20 -0.83 4.32 3.99
C ALA A 20 -0.60 5.81 3.84
N ASP A 21 -0.33 6.51 4.93
CA ASP A 21 -0.04 7.95 4.89
C ASP A 21 1.25 8.22 4.10
N GLU A 22 2.26 7.37 4.27
CA GLU A 22 3.51 7.47 3.51
C GLU A 22 3.29 7.19 2.03
N PHE A 23 2.49 6.18 1.71
CA PHE A 23 2.12 5.88 0.33
C PHE A 23 1.42 7.08 -0.30
N PHE A 24 0.48 7.68 0.42
CA PHE A 24 -0.24 8.88 -0.03
C PHE A 24 0.73 10.03 -0.29
N SER A 25 1.71 10.22 0.58
CA SER A 25 2.69 11.28 0.45
C SER A 25 3.53 11.12 -0.82
N ASN A 26 3.86 9.88 -1.17
CA ASN A 26 4.71 9.59 -2.33
C ASN A 26 3.94 9.48 -3.63
N LEU A 27 2.68 9.05 -3.57
CA LEU A 27 1.87 8.82 -4.77
C LEU A 27 0.41 9.14 -4.48
N PRO A 28 0.07 10.43 -4.29
CA PRO A 28 -1.31 10.81 -3.96
C PRO A 28 -2.28 10.48 -5.10
N PRO A 29 -3.58 10.28 -4.77
CA PRO A 29 -4.59 9.96 -5.79
C PRO A 29 -4.63 10.97 -6.92
N GLN A 30 -4.38 12.23 -6.63
CA GLN A 30 -4.36 13.30 -7.64
C GLN A 30 -3.28 13.05 -8.69
N GLN A 31 -2.10 12.60 -8.26
CA GLN A 31 -1.00 12.30 -9.18
C GLN A 31 -1.35 11.13 -10.10
N LEU A 32 -2.05 10.13 -9.57
CA LEU A 32 -2.52 9.01 -10.38
C LEU A 32 -3.54 9.46 -11.43
N ALA A 33 -4.41 10.39 -11.06
CA ALA A 33 -5.37 10.97 -12.00
C ALA A 33 -4.65 11.74 -13.11
N GLU A 34 -3.60 12.46 -12.78
CA GLU A 34 -2.79 13.20 -13.76
C GLU A 34 -2.10 12.23 -14.73
N PHE A 35 -1.54 11.13 -14.23
CA PHE A 35 -0.96 10.11 -15.09
C PHE A 35 -2.01 9.51 -16.02
N SER A 36 -3.21 9.26 -15.51
CA SER A 36 -4.30 8.74 -16.31
C SER A 36 -4.69 9.69 -17.43
N ALA A 37 -4.71 11.00 -17.14
CA ALA A 37 -4.99 12.02 -18.14
C ALA A 37 -3.89 12.05 -19.21
N ASP A 38 -2.63 11.93 -18.81
CA ASP A 38 -1.50 11.90 -19.73
C ASP A 38 -1.56 10.68 -20.66
N LEU A 39 -2.02 9.56 -20.15
CA LEU A 39 -2.18 8.35 -20.96
C LEU A 39 -3.23 8.50 -22.03
N LYS A 40 -4.20 9.39 -21.84
CA LYS A 40 -5.25 9.67 -22.82
C LYS A 40 -4.80 10.68 -23.87
N SER A 41 -3.69 11.37 -23.66
CA SER A 41 -3.17 12.36 -24.59
C SER A 41 -2.46 11.67 -25.76
N ALA A 42 -2.79 12.06 -26.98
CA ALA A 42 -2.15 11.52 -28.17
C ALA A 42 -0.66 11.87 -28.19
N GLY A 43 0.20 10.91 -28.49
CA GLY A 43 1.62 11.13 -28.71
C GLY A 43 2.52 10.89 -27.51
N ASN A 44 1.99 10.90 -26.29
CA ASN A 44 2.81 10.74 -25.08
C ASN A 44 2.47 9.50 -24.24
N ARG A 45 1.63 8.63 -24.79
CA ARG A 45 1.09 7.49 -24.06
C ARG A 45 2.19 6.57 -23.50
N LYS A 46 3.13 6.15 -24.34
CA LYS A 46 4.18 5.22 -23.92
C LYS A 46 5.09 5.82 -22.86
N LYS A 47 5.45 7.09 -23.03
CA LYS A 47 6.32 7.80 -22.09
C LYS A 47 5.62 7.99 -20.74
N ALA A 48 4.37 8.38 -20.75
CA ALA A 48 3.56 8.57 -19.54
C ALA A 48 3.36 7.24 -18.81
N GLU A 49 3.06 6.17 -19.53
CA GLU A 49 2.89 4.84 -18.98
C GLU A 49 4.17 4.34 -18.31
N LYS A 50 5.30 4.51 -18.97
CA LYS A 50 6.60 4.11 -18.43
C LYS A 50 6.93 4.87 -17.15
N LYS A 51 6.69 6.17 -17.15
CA LYS A 51 6.93 7.03 -15.98
C LYS A 51 6.04 6.62 -14.81
N MET A 52 4.76 6.38 -15.07
CA MET A 52 3.82 5.95 -14.05
C MET A 52 4.22 4.59 -13.46
N ASN A 53 4.58 3.64 -14.33
CA ASN A 53 4.98 2.31 -13.89
C ASN A 53 6.22 2.35 -13.02
N ARG A 54 7.21 3.17 -13.36
CA ARG A 54 8.43 3.32 -12.56
C ARG A 54 8.11 3.89 -11.18
N LYS A 55 7.29 4.94 -11.14
CA LYS A 55 6.90 5.57 -9.88
C LYS A 55 6.12 4.61 -9.00
N MET A 56 5.12 3.95 -9.57
CA MET A 56 4.30 2.99 -8.86
C MET A 56 5.16 1.84 -8.33
N GLN A 57 6.03 1.29 -9.16
CA GLN A 57 6.90 0.20 -8.76
C GLN A 57 7.80 0.59 -7.58
N SER A 58 8.38 1.78 -7.63
CA SER A 58 9.25 2.28 -6.58
C SER A 58 8.50 2.40 -5.25
N VAL A 59 7.32 2.98 -5.29
CA VAL A 59 6.51 3.19 -4.08
C VAL A 59 6.03 1.86 -3.52
N VAL A 60 5.58 0.94 -4.39
CA VAL A 60 5.14 -0.40 -3.98
C VAL A 60 6.31 -1.18 -3.38
N GLU A 61 7.49 -1.15 -3.98
CA GLU A 61 8.66 -1.87 -3.47
C GLU A 61 9.06 -1.37 -2.08
N SER A 62 9.00 -0.06 -1.86
CA SER A 62 9.25 0.51 -0.54
C SER A 62 8.25 0.00 0.48
N ALA A 63 6.97 -0.03 0.12
CA ALA A 63 5.91 -0.55 0.99
C ALA A 63 6.13 -2.04 1.29
N VAL A 64 6.46 -2.83 0.27
CA VAL A 64 6.73 -4.27 0.43
C VAL A 64 7.86 -4.50 1.43
N SER A 65 8.93 -3.73 1.32
CA SER A 65 10.06 -3.86 2.22
C SER A 65 9.67 -3.58 3.67
N LYS A 66 8.89 -2.53 3.89
CA LYS A 66 8.44 -2.16 5.22
C LYS A 66 7.43 -3.13 5.80
N PHE A 67 6.48 -3.59 4.99
CA PHE A 67 5.53 -4.63 5.40
C PHE A 67 6.27 -5.90 5.80
N SER A 68 7.20 -6.35 4.96
CA SER A 68 7.95 -7.59 5.20
C SER A 68 8.75 -7.52 6.49
N GLU A 69 9.42 -6.40 6.72
CA GLU A 69 10.20 -6.21 7.92
C GLU A 69 9.32 -6.20 9.16
N PHE A 70 8.18 -5.50 9.11
CA PHE A 70 7.26 -5.43 10.24
C PHE A 70 6.69 -6.82 10.56
N ILE A 71 6.23 -7.56 9.52
CA ILE A 71 5.69 -8.90 9.69
C ILE A 71 6.71 -9.81 10.36
N ARG A 72 7.96 -9.73 9.93
CA ARG A 72 9.03 -10.56 10.47
C ARG A 72 9.39 -10.15 11.90
N SER A 73 9.60 -8.85 12.14
CA SER A 73 10.04 -8.36 13.44
C SER A 73 8.98 -8.57 14.53
N GLU A 74 7.71 -8.49 14.17
CA GLU A 74 6.60 -8.69 15.11
C GLU A 74 6.07 -10.11 15.11
N SER A 75 6.65 -10.97 14.29
CA SER A 75 6.25 -12.38 14.18
C SER A 75 4.74 -12.54 13.94
N LEU A 76 4.22 -11.79 12.97
CA LEU A 76 2.79 -11.80 12.69
C LEU A 76 2.36 -13.13 12.06
N GLY A 77 1.30 -13.72 12.61
CA GLY A 77 0.64 -14.88 12.02
C GLY A 77 -0.37 -14.45 10.96
N VAL A 78 -1.18 -15.41 10.51
CA VAL A 78 -2.19 -15.20 9.48
C VAL A 78 -3.16 -14.06 9.85
N TYR A 79 -3.64 -14.07 11.09
CA TYR A 79 -4.57 -13.05 11.56
C TYR A 79 -3.93 -11.66 11.53
N GLY A 80 -2.70 -11.55 12.05
CA GLY A 80 -2.00 -10.27 12.08
C GLY A 80 -1.74 -9.70 10.69
N LYS A 81 -1.36 -10.56 9.75
CA LYS A 81 -1.14 -10.16 8.36
C LYS A 81 -2.44 -9.68 7.73
N ALA A 82 -3.53 -10.41 7.93
CA ALA A 82 -4.84 -10.04 7.39
C ALA A 82 -5.28 -8.69 7.93
N ARG A 83 -5.12 -8.48 9.23
CA ARG A 83 -5.48 -7.21 9.85
C ARG A 83 -4.63 -6.06 9.30
N LEU A 84 -3.32 -6.31 9.13
CA LEU A 84 -2.39 -5.32 8.60
C LEU A 84 -2.84 -4.83 7.21
N HIS A 85 -3.15 -5.75 6.32
CA HIS A 85 -3.58 -5.42 4.96
C HIS A 85 -4.95 -4.75 4.94
N MET A 86 -5.88 -5.23 5.76
CA MET A 86 -7.22 -4.66 5.82
C MET A 86 -7.17 -3.21 6.31
N GLN A 87 -6.42 -2.94 7.36
CA GLN A 87 -6.30 -1.59 7.90
C GLN A 87 -5.58 -0.66 6.92
N PHE A 88 -4.57 -1.16 6.23
CA PHE A 88 -3.87 -0.41 5.21
C PHE A 88 -4.81 0.00 4.07
N MET A 89 -5.59 -0.95 3.58
CA MET A 89 -6.54 -0.70 2.49
C MET A 89 -7.62 0.29 2.92
N GLU A 90 -8.16 0.15 4.13
CA GLU A 90 -9.17 1.07 4.64
C GLU A 90 -8.62 2.49 4.75
N ARG A 91 -7.38 2.63 5.23
CA ARG A 91 -6.78 3.95 5.34
C ARG A 91 -6.53 4.57 3.97
N LEU A 92 -6.14 3.79 2.97
CA LEU A 92 -6.00 4.29 1.61
C LEU A 92 -7.33 4.87 1.11
N GLN A 93 -8.43 4.19 1.36
CA GLN A 93 -9.76 4.70 0.97
C GLN A 93 -10.10 6.00 1.70
N GLU A 94 -9.78 6.10 2.98
CA GLU A 94 -9.96 7.33 3.74
C GLU A 94 -9.16 8.49 3.17
N LEU A 95 -7.98 8.18 2.61
CA LEU A 95 -7.10 9.19 2.02
C LEU A 95 -7.51 9.59 0.61
N GLY A 96 -8.55 8.96 0.06
CA GLY A 96 -9.12 9.36 -1.22
C GLY A 96 -8.85 8.42 -2.38
N TYR A 97 -8.17 7.30 -2.16
CA TYR A 97 -8.02 6.29 -3.22
C TYR A 97 -9.35 5.57 -3.42
N GLU A 98 -9.72 5.37 -4.68
CA GLU A 98 -10.93 4.61 -4.99
C GLU A 98 -10.76 3.18 -4.51
N LYS A 99 -11.88 2.56 -4.12
CA LYS A 99 -11.87 1.21 -3.55
C LYS A 99 -11.13 0.21 -4.44
N GLU A 100 -11.42 0.21 -5.73
CA GLU A 100 -10.79 -0.72 -6.66
C GLU A 100 -9.28 -0.49 -6.74
N LEU A 101 -8.86 0.76 -6.72
CA LEU A 101 -7.45 1.11 -6.74
C LEU A 101 -6.76 0.71 -5.43
N ALA A 102 -7.40 0.96 -4.30
CA ALA A 102 -6.86 0.57 -3.00
C ALA A 102 -6.69 -0.95 -2.91
N GLU A 103 -7.67 -1.70 -3.42
CA GLU A 103 -7.60 -3.16 -3.47
C GLU A 103 -6.44 -3.63 -4.35
N LYS A 104 -6.26 -2.98 -5.50
CA LYS A 104 -5.17 -3.33 -6.42
C LYS A 104 -3.80 -3.04 -5.81
N ILE A 105 -3.65 -1.88 -5.18
CA ILE A 105 -2.40 -1.51 -4.50
C ILE A 105 -2.07 -2.56 -3.43
N ASN A 106 -3.05 -2.89 -2.60
CA ASN A 106 -2.86 -3.85 -1.54
C ASN A 106 -2.52 -5.24 -2.09
N GLN A 107 -3.20 -5.66 -3.14
CA GLN A 107 -2.95 -6.95 -3.79
C GLN A 107 -1.53 -7.00 -4.37
N ASP A 108 -1.09 -5.95 -5.03
CA ASP A 108 0.25 -5.88 -5.60
C ASP A 108 1.31 -6.01 -4.51
N ILE A 109 1.08 -5.37 -3.36
CA ILE A 109 2.00 -5.47 -2.23
C ILE A 109 2.00 -6.89 -1.67
N MET A 110 0.82 -7.47 -1.45
CA MET A 110 0.69 -8.83 -0.90
C MET A 110 1.41 -9.86 -1.76
N LEU A 111 1.29 -9.75 -3.08
CA LEU A 111 1.89 -10.71 -3.99
C LEU A 111 3.42 -10.67 -3.99
N LYS A 112 3.99 -9.54 -3.58
CA LYS A 112 5.44 -9.36 -3.55
C LYS A 112 6.06 -9.65 -2.19
N ILE A 113 5.25 -9.80 -1.15
CA ILE A 113 5.75 -10.12 0.18
C ILE A 113 6.12 -11.59 0.20
N PRO A 114 7.34 -11.94 0.69
CA PRO A 114 7.75 -13.35 0.80
C PRO A 114 6.79 -14.14 1.68
N ALA A 115 6.60 -15.43 1.35
CA ALA A 115 5.68 -16.29 2.07
C ALA A 115 6.13 -16.58 3.52
N LYS A 116 7.35 -16.27 3.86
CA LYS A 116 7.87 -16.50 5.22
C LYS A 116 8.20 -15.20 5.90
#